data_02ef438f6be540d2051bcf4e2f6cab58
#
_entry.id   02ef438f6be540d2051bcf4e2f6cab58
#
_cell.length_a   1.000
_cell.length_b   1.000
_cell.length_c   1.000
_cell.angle_alpha   90.00
_cell.angle_beta   90.00
_cell.angle_gamma   90.00
#
_symmetry.space_group_name_H-M   'P 1'
#
loop_
_entity.id
_entity.type
_entity.pdbx_description
1 polymer ?
#
loop_
_entity_poly.entity_id
_entity_poly.type
_entity_poly.pdbx_seq_one_letter_code
_entity_poly.pdbx_strand_id
1 'polypeptide(L)'
;MQLPVWVATGMSPPGEPDLLPGRILITEEELRARLSELGGAIARDYAGQTPVLVGVLQGAFLFMADLIREIPIDLVTDFIGVSSYGTGSRPSGAVRLVSDLALSIEGRHVVIVEDIVDTGLTLTYLKRTLEARRPRSLRVCVLADKIERREVDLALDYIGFTIPNVFVVGYGFDHAGYYRNLRHIAALEPSAGLGEGPAARVPPRARMKPA
;
A
#
# COMPACT_ATOMS: atom_id res chain seq x y z
N MET A 1 -8.97 30.59 -1.04
CA MET A 1 -8.77 29.72 -2.21
C MET A 1 -10.01 28.84 -2.31
N GLN A 2 -10.87 29.06 -3.31
CA GLN A 2 -12.14 28.31 -3.46
C GLN A 2 -11.82 26.90 -3.97
N LEU A 3 -12.36 25.87 -3.28
CA LEU A 3 -12.25 24.50 -3.74
C LEU A 3 -12.99 24.34 -5.08
N PRO A 4 -12.49 23.51 -6.01
CA PRO A 4 -13.19 23.21 -7.25
C PRO A 4 -14.61 22.66 -6.99
N VAL A 5 -15.57 22.98 -7.86
CA VAL A 5 -16.99 22.63 -7.69
C VAL A 5 -17.19 21.11 -7.52
N TRP A 6 -16.41 20.29 -8.21
CA TRP A 6 -16.47 18.83 -8.11
C TRP A 6 -16.03 18.30 -6.73
N VAL A 7 -15.10 18.99 -6.02
CA VAL A 7 -14.75 18.66 -4.62
C VAL A 7 -15.92 18.99 -3.68
N ALA A 8 -16.61 20.11 -3.93
CA ALA A 8 -17.72 20.56 -3.10
C ALA A 8 -18.98 19.72 -3.30
N THR A 9 -19.19 19.12 -4.47
CA THR A 9 -20.39 18.35 -4.84
C THR A 9 -20.20 16.83 -4.75
N GLY A 10 -18.98 16.35 -4.47
CA GLY A 10 -18.68 14.90 -4.47
C GLY A 10 -18.70 14.27 -5.87
N MET A 11 -18.65 15.07 -6.92
CA MET A 11 -18.57 14.60 -8.30
C MET A 11 -17.11 14.25 -8.65
N SER A 12 -16.91 13.28 -9.54
CA SER A 12 -15.59 12.99 -10.12
C SER A 12 -15.10 14.19 -10.95
N PRO A 13 -13.79 14.44 -11.05
CA PRO A 13 -13.25 15.47 -11.92
C PRO A 13 -13.71 15.25 -13.38
N PRO A 14 -13.99 16.31 -14.13
CA PRO A 14 -14.43 16.19 -15.52
C PRO A 14 -13.41 15.43 -16.37
N GLY A 15 -13.80 14.29 -16.95
CA GLY A 15 -12.99 13.51 -17.90
C GLY A 15 -12.47 12.16 -17.38
N GLU A 16 -12.65 11.82 -16.10
CA GLU A 16 -12.43 10.44 -15.62
C GLU A 16 -13.71 9.62 -15.73
N PRO A 17 -13.63 8.35 -16.15
CA PRO A 17 -14.78 7.46 -16.08
C PRO A 17 -15.20 7.32 -14.62
N ASP A 18 -16.51 7.32 -14.36
CA ASP A 18 -17.06 7.09 -13.03
C ASP A 18 -16.68 5.68 -12.54
N LEU A 19 -15.55 5.60 -11.84
CA LEU A 19 -15.04 4.37 -11.24
C LEU A 19 -15.40 4.37 -9.75
N LEU A 20 -16.01 3.30 -9.31
CA LEU A 20 -16.43 3.10 -7.92
C LEU A 20 -15.85 1.82 -7.35
N PRO A 21 -15.65 1.74 -6.02
CA PRO A 21 -15.34 0.47 -5.38
C PRO A 21 -16.46 -0.54 -5.66
N GLY A 22 -16.12 -1.58 -6.40
CA GLY A 22 -17.03 -2.66 -6.79
C GLY A 22 -16.86 -3.90 -5.90
N ARG A 23 -16.55 -5.07 -6.50
CA ARG A 23 -16.40 -6.32 -5.80
C ARG A 23 -15.30 -6.29 -4.75
N ILE A 24 -15.62 -6.67 -3.51
CA ILE A 24 -14.63 -6.87 -2.45
C ILE A 24 -13.76 -8.08 -2.82
N LEU A 25 -12.45 -7.88 -2.84
CA LEU A 25 -11.47 -8.92 -3.09
C LEU A 25 -10.92 -9.53 -1.79
N ILE A 26 -10.74 -8.69 -0.77
CA ILE A 26 -10.21 -9.09 0.53
C ILE A 26 -11.01 -8.33 1.60
N THR A 27 -11.66 -9.05 2.48
CA THR A 27 -12.44 -8.48 3.58
C THR A 27 -11.57 -7.96 4.73
N GLU A 28 -12.14 -7.19 5.63
CA GLU A 28 -11.46 -6.74 6.86
C GLU A 28 -11.02 -7.90 7.74
N GLU A 29 -11.83 -8.96 7.81
CA GLU A 29 -11.53 -10.16 8.58
C GLU A 29 -10.36 -10.95 8.01
N GLU A 30 -10.31 -11.11 6.68
CA GLU A 30 -9.20 -11.76 5.99
C GLU A 30 -7.89 -10.96 6.15
N LEU A 31 -7.96 -9.62 6.04
CA LEU A 31 -6.83 -8.75 6.31
C LEU A 31 -6.28 -8.94 7.72
N ARG A 32 -7.17 -8.91 8.73
CA ARG A 32 -6.77 -9.07 10.13
C ARG A 32 -6.12 -10.44 10.38
N ALA A 33 -6.71 -11.51 9.88
CA ALA A 33 -6.15 -12.86 10.02
C ALA A 33 -4.76 -12.95 9.38
N ARG A 34 -4.60 -12.42 8.16
CA ARG A 34 -3.33 -12.48 7.44
C ARG A 34 -2.25 -11.63 8.09
N LEU A 35 -2.59 -10.48 8.63
CA LEU A 35 -1.66 -9.62 9.39
C LEU A 35 -1.09 -10.35 10.60
N SER A 36 -1.92 -11.05 11.35
CA SER A 36 -1.48 -11.85 12.50
C SER A 36 -0.50 -12.96 12.09
N GLU A 37 -0.76 -13.66 10.97
CA GLU A 37 0.15 -14.66 10.42
C GLU A 37 1.50 -14.05 10.02
N LEU A 38 1.48 -12.91 9.30
CA LEU A 38 2.68 -12.20 8.86
C LEU A 38 3.49 -11.69 10.06
N GLY A 39 2.82 -11.07 11.04
CA GLY A 39 3.46 -10.58 12.26
C GLY A 39 4.12 -11.71 13.04
N GLY A 40 3.42 -12.83 13.20
CA GLY A 40 3.98 -14.02 13.84
C GLY A 40 5.18 -14.63 13.08
N ALA A 41 5.18 -14.60 11.74
CA ALA A 41 6.30 -15.05 10.93
C ALA A 41 7.52 -14.15 11.12
N ILE A 42 7.33 -12.83 11.03
CA ILE A 42 8.40 -11.85 11.26
C ILE A 42 8.97 -11.98 12.68
N ALA A 43 8.11 -12.12 13.70
CA ALA A 43 8.54 -12.28 15.08
C ALA A 43 9.40 -13.54 15.30
N ARG A 44 9.06 -14.66 14.65
CA ARG A 44 9.89 -15.88 14.71
C ARG A 44 11.24 -15.69 14.04
N ASP A 45 11.26 -15.08 12.85
CA ASP A 45 12.49 -14.90 12.07
C ASP A 45 13.47 -13.92 12.72
N TYR A 46 12.96 -12.98 13.53
CA TYR A 46 13.76 -11.97 14.22
C TYR A 46 13.77 -12.15 15.74
N ALA A 47 13.50 -13.36 16.23
CA ALA A 47 13.53 -13.63 17.67
C ALA A 47 14.87 -13.22 18.31
N GLY A 48 14.80 -12.43 19.40
CA GLY A 48 16.01 -11.90 20.08
C GLY A 48 16.73 -10.77 19.33
N GLN A 49 16.10 -10.21 18.28
CA GLN A 49 16.63 -9.11 17.47
C GLN A 49 15.62 -7.95 17.39
N THR A 50 16.12 -6.78 17.03
CA THR A 50 15.28 -5.57 16.88
C THR A 50 15.35 -5.11 15.42
N PRO A 51 14.49 -5.64 14.52
CA PRO A 51 14.47 -5.23 13.13
C PRO A 51 13.97 -3.79 12.95
N VAL A 52 14.39 -3.15 11.86
CA VAL A 52 13.83 -1.90 11.37
C VAL A 52 12.80 -2.22 10.30
N LEU A 53 11.55 -1.88 10.52
CA LEU A 53 10.53 -1.95 9.51
C LEU A 53 10.48 -0.61 8.77
N VAL A 54 10.63 -0.66 7.45
CA VAL A 54 10.64 0.53 6.58
C VAL A 54 9.37 0.52 5.74
N GLY A 55 8.41 1.36 6.11
CA GLY A 55 7.15 1.52 5.37
C GLY A 55 7.31 2.40 4.14
N VAL A 56 6.81 1.95 2.99
CA VAL A 56 6.84 2.75 1.75
C VAL A 56 5.61 3.63 1.66
N LEU A 57 5.82 4.94 1.69
CA LEU A 57 4.74 5.93 1.62
C LEU A 57 4.29 6.17 0.18
N GLN A 58 2.96 6.39 -0.05
CA GLN A 58 1.92 6.49 0.97
C GLN A 58 1.11 5.20 1.18
N GLY A 59 1.04 4.30 0.20
CA GLY A 59 0.11 3.17 0.19
C GLY A 59 0.23 2.25 1.42
N ALA A 60 1.45 1.97 1.85
CA ALA A 60 1.71 1.02 2.93
C ALA A 60 1.40 1.52 4.36
N PHE A 61 0.96 2.79 4.56
CA PHE A 61 0.85 3.35 5.91
C PHE A 61 -0.14 2.61 6.83
N LEU A 62 -1.30 2.18 6.30
CA LEU A 62 -2.28 1.41 7.08
C LEU A 62 -1.78 -0.01 7.33
N PHE A 63 -1.25 -0.65 6.31
CA PHE A 63 -0.64 -1.98 6.43
C PHE A 63 0.47 -1.99 7.47
N MET A 64 1.39 -1.02 7.42
CA MET A 64 2.48 -0.88 8.38
C MET A 64 1.95 -0.67 9.81
N ALA A 65 0.95 0.21 10.00
CA ALA A 65 0.38 0.53 11.30
C ALA A 65 -0.30 -0.68 11.97
N ASP A 66 -0.95 -1.53 11.19
CA ASP A 66 -1.60 -2.72 11.72
C ASP A 66 -0.60 -3.88 11.88
N LEU A 67 0.31 -4.07 10.92
CA LEU A 67 1.34 -5.12 10.97
C LEU A 67 2.22 -5.03 12.23
N ILE A 68 2.70 -3.83 12.60
CA ILE A 68 3.58 -3.67 13.76
C ILE A 68 2.93 -4.07 15.07
N ARG A 69 1.60 -3.99 15.20
CA ARG A 69 0.85 -4.41 16.38
C ARG A 69 0.74 -5.93 16.51
N GLU A 70 0.93 -6.65 15.40
CA GLU A 70 0.92 -8.11 15.33
C GLU A 70 2.32 -8.72 15.55
N ILE A 71 3.36 -7.90 15.73
CA ILE A 71 4.75 -8.33 15.93
C ILE A 71 5.13 -8.17 17.41
N PRO A 72 5.07 -9.24 18.22
CA PRO A 72 5.30 -9.16 19.68
C PRO A 72 6.79 -9.22 20.07
N ILE A 73 7.66 -8.52 19.31
CA ILE A 73 9.08 -8.31 19.65
C ILE A 73 9.41 -6.83 19.53
N ASP A 74 10.51 -6.40 20.12
CA ASP A 74 11.00 -5.04 19.94
C ASP A 74 11.35 -4.78 18.47
N LEU A 75 10.90 -3.65 17.95
CA LEU A 75 11.16 -3.21 16.59
C LEU A 75 11.31 -1.69 16.51
N VAL A 76 11.86 -1.23 15.41
CA VAL A 76 11.94 0.20 15.10
C VAL A 76 11.23 0.44 13.77
N THR A 77 10.55 1.57 13.65
CA THR A 77 9.86 1.94 12.41
C THR A 77 10.48 3.17 11.78
N ASP A 78 10.56 3.17 10.46
CA ASP A 78 10.91 4.34 9.66
C ASP A 78 10.11 4.32 8.35
N PHE A 79 10.14 5.40 7.60
CA PHE A 79 9.38 5.52 6.37
C PHE A 79 10.26 6.06 5.24
N ILE A 80 10.00 5.56 4.03
CA ILE A 80 10.63 6.02 2.81
C ILE A 80 9.55 6.41 1.80
N GLY A 81 9.72 7.52 1.11
CA GLY A 81 8.78 7.98 0.10
C GLY A 81 9.37 7.86 -1.28
N VAL A 82 8.62 7.28 -2.21
CA VAL A 82 8.99 7.19 -3.63
C VAL A 82 7.89 7.76 -4.51
N SER A 83 8.28 8.30 -5.65
CA SER A 83 7.35 8.65 -6.73
C SER A 83 7.80 7.99 -8.03
N SER A 84 6.86 7.37 -8.73
CA SER A 84 7.08 6.95 -10.11
C SER A 84 6.91 8.16 -11.03
N TYR A 85 7.91 8.45 -11.87
CA TYR A 85 7.82 9.52 -12.86
C TYR A 85 7.03 9.03 -14.08
N GLY A 86 5.92 9.71 -14.36
CA GLY A 86 5.13 9.53 -15.56
C GLY A 86 3.80 10.29 -15.48
N THR A 87 3.73 11.50 -16.07
CA THR A 87 2.48 12.20 -16.35
C THR A 87 1.90 11.72 -17.68
N GLY A 88 1.64 10.42 -17.82
CA GLY A 88 1.11 9.86 -19.05
C GLY A 88 0.88 8.36 -18.96
N SER A 89 0.16 7.82 -19.93
CA SER A 89 -0.28 6.42 -20.03
C SER A 89 0.84 5.36 -20.16
N ARG A 90 2.11 5.76 -20.08
CA ARG A 90 3.27 4.86 -19.98
C ARG A 90 4.17 5.29 -18.84
N PRO A 91 4.30 4.50 -17.77
CA PRO A 91 5.32 4.72 -16.73
C PRO A 91 6.70 4.67 -17.40
N SER A 92 7.50 5.71 -17.23
CA SER A 92 8.89 5.72 -17.74
C SER A 92 9.81 4.77 -16.98
N GLY A 93 9.30 4.07 -15.96
CA GLY A 93 10.10 3.19 -15.09
C GLY A 93 11.07 3.93 -14.15
N ALA A 94 11.18 5.25 -14.28
CA ALA A 94 12.05 6.03 -13.41
C ALA A 94 11.39 6.22 -12.04
N VAL A 95 11.97 5.62 -11.01
CA VAL A 95 11.58 5.79 -9.62
C VAL A 95 12.49 6.83 -8.97
N ARG A 96 11.91 7.77 -8.26
CA ARG A 96 12.64 8.81 -7.53
C ARG A 96 12.30 8.76 -6.05
N LEU A 97 13.32 8.86 -5.21
CA LEU A 97 13.17 9.07 -3.78
C LEU A 97 12.66 10.50 -3.52
N VAL A 98 11.55 10.64 -2.79
CA VAL A 98 10.97 11.93 -2.40
C VAL A 98 11.11 12.21 -0.91
N SER A 99 11.22 11.16 -0.08
CA SER A 99 11.54 11.24 1.35
C SER A 99 12.46 10.10 1.71
N ASP A 100 13.52 10.38 2.42
CA ASP A 100 14.52 9.38 2.83
C ASP A 100 14.32 8.98 4.29
N LEU A 101 14.98 7.87 4.69
CA LEU A 101 15.00 7.37 6.06
C LEU A 101 15.58 8.42 7.01
N ALA A 102 14.98 8.53 8.19
CA ALA A 102 15.51 9.35 9.28
C ALA A 102 16.64 8.61 10.03
N LEU A 103 16.68 7.27 9.97
CA LEU A 103 17.62 6.43 10.71
C LEU A 103 18.68 5.82 9.80
N SER A 104 19.89 5.61 10.35
CA SER A 104 20.87 4.75 9.71
C SER A 104 20.45 3.28 9.85
N ILE A 105 20.49 2.54 8.75
CA ILE A 105 20.20 1.11 8.70
C ILE A 105 21.46 0.25 8.57
N GLU A 106 22.64 0.86 8.59
CA GLU A 106 23.93 0.13 8.49
C GLU A 106 24.05 -0.89 9.63
N GLY A 107 24.33 -2.13 9.27
CA GLY A 107 24.47 -3.25 10.20
C GLY A 107 23.18 -3.72 10.88
N ARG A 108 22.01 -3.15 10.53
CA ARG A 108 20.70 -3.50 11.11
C ARG A 108 19.96 -4.50 10.24
N HIS A 109 19.08 -5.27 10.86
CA HIS A 109 18.09 -6.07 10.12
C HIS A 109 16.97 -5.14 9.64
N VAL A 110 16.64 -5.22 8.35
CA VAL A 110 15.64 -4.35 7.71
C VAL A 110 14.56 -5.18 7.03
N VAL A 111 13.30 -4.78 7.20
CA VAL A 111 12.15 -5.31 6.47
C VAL A 111 11.47 -4.14 5.75
N ILE A 112 11.49 -4.15 4.42
CA ILE A 112 10.69 -3.23 3.61
C ILE A 112 9.24 -3.67 3.69
N VAL A 113 8.34 -2.74 4.01
CA VAL A 113 6.88 -2.96 4.06
C VAL A 113 6.24 -2.17 2.93
N GLU A 114 5.69 -2.89 1.93
CA GLU A 114 5.08 -2.33 0.72
C GLU A 114 3.61 -2.75 0.64
N ASP A 115 2.77 -1.90 0.12
CA ASP A 115 1.34 -2.21 -0.07
C ASP A 115 1.12 -3.17 -1.24
N ILE A 116 1.74 -2.91 -2.38
CA ILE A 116 1.53 -3.72 -3.58
C ILE A 116 2.79 -3.87 -4.43
N VAL A 117 2.99 -5.07 -4.96
CA VAL A 117 3.93 -5.30 -6.06
C VAL A 117 3.13 -5.48 -7.34
N ASP A 118 3.27 -4.54 -8.25
CA ASP A 118 2.71 -4.59 -9.62
C ASP A 118 3.82 -5.06 -10.58
N THR A 119 4.57 -4.17 -11.22
CA THR A 119 5.70 -4.53 -12.10
C THR A 119 6.95 -4.99 -11.36
N GLY A 120 7.09 -4.60 -10.10
CA GLY A 120 8.26 -4.87 -9.27
C GLY A 120 9.41 -3.87 -9.41
N LEU A 121 9.31 -2.91 -10.35
CA LEU A 121 10.38 -1.93 -10.62
C LEU A 121 10.67 -1.03 -9.42
N THR A 122 9.63 -0.52 -8.75
CA THR A 122 9.76 0.32 -7.55
C THR A 122 10.51 -0.41 -6.45
N LEU A 123 10.10 -1.63 -6.17
CA LEU A 123 10.69 -2.41 -5.09
C LEU A 123 12.13 -2.86 -5.41
N THR A 124 12.42 -3.15 -6.69
CA THR A 124 13.79 -3.41 -7.15
C THR A 124 14.70 -2.20 -6.94
N TYR A 125 14.22 -1.00 -7.26
CA TYR A 125 14.94 0.24 -7.00
C TYR A 125 15.19 0.45 -5.50
N LEU A 126 14.17 0.27 -4.67
CA LEU A 126 14.26 0.41 -3.21
C LEU A 126 15.24 -0.60 -2.62
N LYS A 127 15.18 -1.88 -3.01
CA LYS A 127 16.13 -2.90 -2.57
C LYS A 127 17.57 -2.48 -2.84
N ARG A 128 17.89 -2.11 -4.07
CA ARG A 128 19.23 -1.64 -4.45
C ARG A 128 19.66 -0.42 -3.62
N THR A 129 18.77 0.54 -3.44
CA THR A 129 19.05 1.77 -2.68
C THR A 129 19.36 1.48 -1.22
N LEU A 130 18.61 0.57 -0.59
CA LEU A 130 18.80 0.20 0.81
C LEU A 130 19.95 -0.78 1.00
N GLU A 131 20.18 -1.72 0.09
CA GLU A 131 21.34 -2.62 0.10
C GLU A 131 22.69 -1.85 0.06
N ALA A 132 22.74 -0.75 -0.72
CA ALA A 132 23.91 0.11 -0.77
C ALA A 132 24.26 0.76 0.59
N ARG A 133 23.33 0.80 1.54
CA ARG A 133 23.52 1.29 2.92
C ARG A 133 24.01 0.21 3.89
N ARG A 134 24.35 -0.97 3.38
CA ARG A 134 24.96 -2.08 4.11
C ARG A 134 24.15 -2.55 5.33
N PRO A 135 22.83 -2.83 5.20
CA PRO A 135 22.08 -3.47 6.28
C PRO A 135 22.67 -4.87 6.54
N ARG A 136 22.48 -5.40 7.74
CA ARG A 136 22.86 -6.77 8.10
C ARG A 136 22.03 -7.81 7.34
N SER A 137 20.76 -7.51 7.13
CA SER A 137 19.86 -8.24 6.23
C SER A 137 18.80 -7.30 5.70
N LEU A 138 18.28 -7.58 4.50
CA LEU A 138 17.18 -6.86 3.89
C LEU A 138 16.16 -7.88 3.38
N ARG A 139 14.95 -7.83 3.94
CA ARG A 139 13.79 -8.62 3.54
C ARG A 139 12.64 -7.74 3.10
N VAL A 140 11.67 -8.35 2.44
CA VAL A 140 10.50 -7.66 1.88
C VAL A 140 9.22 -8.30 2.39
N CYS A 141 8.34 -7.47 2.94
CA CYS A 141 6.97 -7.81 3.29
C CYS A 141 6.02 -7.00 2.41
N VAL A 142 5.15 -7.68 1.67
CA VAL A 142 4.18 -7.05 0.78
C VAL A 142 2.76 -7.50 1.14
N LEU A 143 1.80 -6.56 1.14
CA LEU A 143 0.40 -6.90 1.39
C LEU A 143 -0.25 -7.58 0.17
N ALA A 144 -0.07 -7.02 -1.02
CA ALA A 144 -0.67 -7.53 -2.25
C ALA A 144 0.37 -7.74 -3.35
N ASP A 145 0.31 -8.91 -4.00
CA ASP A 145 1.20 -9.29 -5.08
C ASP A 145 0.40 -9.59 -6.35
N LYS A 146 0.61 -8.83 -7.41
CA LYS A 146 0.09 -9.07 -8.76
C LYS A 146 1.10 -9.85 -9.58
N ILE A 147 1.24 -11.15 -9.31
CA ILE A 147 2.28 -12.00 -9.92
C ILE A 147 2.24 -11.95 -11.47
N GLU A 148 1.06 -11.81 -12.08
CA GLU A 148 0.88 -11.74 -13.53
C GLU A 148 1.42 -10.43 -14.16
N ARG A 149 1.65 -9.40 -13.33
CA ARG A 149 2.12 -8.09 -13.78
C ARG A 149 3.61 -7.89 -13.63
N ARG A 150 4.29 -8.81 -12.98
CA ARG A 150 5.71 -8.67 -12.71
C ARG A 150 6.54 -8.65 -14.00
N GLU A 151 7.36 -7.63 -14.14
CA GLU A 151 8.33 -7.46 -15.23
C GLU A 151 9.74 -7.87 -14.82
N VAL A 152 9.95 -8.07 -13.51
CA VAL A 152 11.26 -8.41 -12.93
C VAL A 152 11.13 -9.60 -11.99
N ASP A 153 12.16 -10.45 -11.96
CA ASP A 153 12.27 -11.49 -10.96
C ASP A 153 12.68 -10.87 -9.61
N LEU A 154 11.79 -10.93 -8.66
CA LEU A 154 11.92 -10.31 -7.35
C LEU A 154 11.48 -11.28 -6.26
N ALA A 155 12.44 -11.71 -5.43
CA ALA A 155 12.13 -12.49 -4.25
C ALA A 155 11.40 -11.63 -3.20
N LEU A 156 10.26 -12.12 -2.73
CA LEU A 156 9.50 -11.57 -1.60
C LEU A 156 9.58 -12.57 -0.45
N ASP A 157 9.84 -12.06 0.77
CA ASP A 157 10.03 -12.92 1.94
C ASP A 157 8.70 -13.18 2.67
N TYR A 158 7.82 -12.18 2.70
CA TYR A 158 6.51 -12.25 3.33
C TYR A 158 5.47 -11.69 2.36
N ILE A 159 4.49 -12.51 1.99
CA ILE A 159 3.44 -12.12 1.04
C ILE A 159 2.08 -12.22 1.74
N GLY A 160 1.33 -11.12 1.77
CA GLY A 160 -0.04 -11.10 2.27
C GLY A 160 -0.97 -11.91 1.38
N PHE A 161 -1.27 -11.37 0.21
CA PHE A 161 -2.22 -11.93 -0.73
C PHE A 161 -1.68 -11.89 -2.16
N THR A 162 -1.95 -12.94 -2.92
CA THR A 162 -1.84 -12.87 -4.38
C THR A 162 -3.18 -12.41 -4.93
N ILE A 163 -3.19 -11.36 -5.73
CA ILE A 163 -4.40 -10.78 -6.30
C ILE A 163 -4.36 -10.77 -7.83
N PRO A 164 -5.53 -10.81 -8.48
CA PRO A 164 -5.60 -10.73 -9.94
C PRO A 164 -5.14 -9.35 -10.46
N ASN A 165 -4.89 -9.27 -11.77
CA ASN A 165 -4.52 -8.03 -12.44
C ASN A 165 -5.75 -7.10 -12.62
N VAL A 166 -6.23 -6.53 -11.54
CA VAL A 166 -7.28 -5.51 -11.53
C VAL A 166 -6.81 -4.28 -10.75
N PHE A 167 -7.41 -3.13 -11.01
CA PHE A 167 -7.14 -1.96 -10.20
C PHE A 167 -7.84 -2.11 -8.85
N VAL A 168 -7.13 -1.83 -7.75
CA VAL A 168 -7.63 -2.03 -6.39
C VAL A 168 -7.61 -0.75 -5.59
N VAL A 169 -8.57 -0.61 -4.68
CA VAL A 169 -8.70 0.51 -3.74
C VAL A 169 -9.07 0.00 -2.35
N GLY A 170 -8.84 0.82 -1.35
CA GLY A 170 -9.12 0.49 0.05
C GLY A 170 -7.90 -0.01 0.81
N TYR A 171 -7.95 0.10 2.12
CA TYR A 171 -6.89 -0.31 3.05
C TYR A 171 -5.50 0.26 2.69
N GLY A 172 -5.47 1.56 2.33
CA GLY A 172 -4.25 2.25 1.91
C GLY A 172 -4.15 2.47 0.40
N PHE A 173 -4.70 1.57 -0.44
CA PHE A 173 -4.76 1.77 -1.88
C PHE A 173 -5.71 2.90 -2.26
N ASP A 174 -5.34 3.66 -3.28
CA ASP A 174 -6.13 4.78 -3.74
C ASP A 174 -6.37 4.81 -5.24
N HIS A 175 -7.39 5.59 -5.60
CA HIS A 175 -7.58 6.14 -6.93
C HIS A 175 -7.70 7.66 -6.82
N ALA A 176 -6.78 8.39 -7.45
CA ALA A 176 -6.72 9.86 -7.39
C ALA A 176 -6.78 10.44 -5.95
N GLY A 177 -6.20 9.76 -4.97
CA GLY A 177 -6.19 10.14 -3.55
C GLY A 177 -7.42 9.69 -2.75
N TYR A 178 -8.42 9.07 -3.39
CA TYR A 178 -9.65 8.60 -2.74
C TYR A 178 -9.56 7.13 -2.32
N TYR A 179 -10.48 6.70 -1.44
CA TYR A 179 -10.75 5.31 -1.02
C TYR A 179 -9.73 4.67 -0.08
N ARG A 180 -8.60 5.29 0.27
CA ARG A 180 -7.63 4.70 1.20
C ARG A 180 -8.22 4.29 2.54
N ASN A 181 -9.32 4.94 2.96
CA ASN A 181 -9.98 4.76 4.25
C ASN A 181 -10.98 3.60 4.31
N LEU A 182 -11.19 2.87 3.21
CA LEU A 182 -12.00 1.65 3.26
C LEU A 182 -11.28 0.59 4.10
N ARG A 183 -12.05 -0.23 4.84
CA ARG A 183 -11.50 -1.26 5.73
C ARG A 183 -11.15 -2.58 5.02
N HIS A 184 -11.57 -2.70 3.75
CA HIS A 184 -11.38 -3.85 2.88
C HIS A 184 -10.66 -3.42 1.60
N ILE A 185 -10.23 -4.38 0.81
CA ILE A 185 -9.68 -4.13 -0.54
C ILE A 185 -10.74 -4.54 -1.55
N ALA A 186 -11.07 -3.63 -2.47
CA ALA A 186 -12.06 -3.83 -3.52
C ALA A 186 -11.45 -3.57 -4.90
N ALA A 187 -11.98 -4.26 -5.93
CA ALA A 187 -11.71 -3.87 -7.31
C ALA A 187 -12.38 -2.52 -7.62
N LEU A 188 -11.70 -1.71 -8.41
CA LEU A 188 -12.26 -0.47 -8.93
C LEU A 188 -12.94 -0.80 -10.28
N GLU A 189 -14.23 -0.56 -10.38
CA GLU A 189 -15.06 -0.94 -11.52
C GLU A 189 -15.84 0.26 -12.08
N PRO A 190 -16.16 0.29 -13.40
CA PRO A 190 -17.03 1.32 -13.96
C PRO A 190 -18.40 1.33 -13.26
N SER A 191 -18.92 2.50 -12.94
CA SER A 191 -20.22 2.67 -12.26
C SER A 191 -21.41 2.03 -13.00
N ALA A 192 -21.35 1.94 -14.31
CA ALA A 192 -22.34 1.30 -15.17
C ALA A 192 -22.39 -0.24 -15.06
N GLY A 193 -21.41 -0.88 -14.40
CA GLY A 193 -21.30 -2.34 -14.22
C GLY A 193 -21.78 -2.86 -12.88
N LEU A 194 -22.15 -1.97 -11.97
CA LEU A 194 -22.69 -2.36 -10.66
C LEU A 194 -24.16 -2.76 -10.83
N GLY A 195 -24.41 -4.02 -11.20
CA GLY A 195 -25.73 -4.62 -11.06
C GLY A 195 -26.22 -4.45 -9.61
N GLU A 196 -27.53 -4.33 -9.41
CA GLU A 196 -28.20 -4.06 -8.14
C GLU A 196 -27.87 -5.10 -7.04
N GLY A 197 -26.62 -5.06 -6.55
CA GLY A 197 -26.25 -5.64 -5.28
C GLY A 197 -26.37 -4.57 -4.19
N PRO A 198 -26.58 -4.92 -2.91
CA PRO A 198 -26.75 -3.94 -1.85
C PRO A 198 -25.53 -3.02 -1.80
N ALA A 199 -25.70 -1.82 -2.32
CA ALA A 199 -24.70 -0.77 -2.28
C ALA A 199 -24.28 -0.58 -0.82
N ALA A 200 -23.03 -0.77 -0.52
CA ALA A 200 -22.45 -0.32 0.73
C ALA A 200 -22.67 1.20 0.77
N ARG A 201 -23.74 1.64 1.46
CA ARG A 201 -24.04 3.05 1.62
C ARG A 201 -22.91 3.69 2.37
N VAL A 202 -22.08 4.45 1.67
CA VAL A 202 -21.23 5.43 2.33
C VAL A 202 -22.15 6.39 3.08
N PRO A 203 -22.09 6.47 4.41
CA PRO A 203 -22.96 7.39 5.14
C PRO A 203 -22.67 8.82 4.68
N PRO A 204 -23.70 9.69 4.58
CA PRO A 204 -23.48 11.07 4.17
C PRO A 204 -22.49 11.74 5.11
N ARG A 205 -21.48 12.41 4.54
CA ARG A 205 -20.43 13.12 5.27
C ARG A 205 -21.06 14.09 6.27
N ALA A 206 -20.74 13.93 7.56
CA ALA A 206 -21.07 14.93 8.55
C ALA A 206 -20.46 16.27 8.12
N ARG A 207 -21.28 17.32 8.03
CA ARG A 207 -20.82 18.69 7.74
C ARG A 207 -19.90 19.11 8.88
N MET A 208 -18.61 19.26 8.62
CA MET A 208 -17.74 19.99 9.54
C MET A 208 -18.24 21.43 9.59
N LYS A 209 -18.61 21.90 10.80
CA LYS A 209 -18.85 23.31 11.05
C LYS A 209 -17.51 24.04 10.90
N PRO A 210 -17.46 25.20 10.21
CA PRO A 210 -16.27 26.02 10.23
C PRO A 210 -16.00 26.49 11.65
N ALA A 211 -14.72 26.46 12.03
CA ALA A 211 -14.24 27.05 13.26
C ALA A 211 -14.26 28.57 13.18
#